data_d6dc7b2d0c953effeeaf3ce6d7e04b5c
#
_entry.id   d6dc7b2d0c953effeeaf3ce6d7e04b5c
#
_cell.length_a   1.000
_cell.length_b   1.000
_cell.length_c   1.000
_cell.angle_alpha   90.00
_cell.angle_beta   90.00
_cell.angle_gamma   90.00
#
_symmetry.space_group_name_H-M   'P 1'
#
loop_
_entity.id
_entity.type
_entity.pdbx_description
1 polymer ?
#
loop_
_entity_poly.entity_id
_entity_poly.type
_entity_poly.pdbx_seq_one_letter_code
_entity_poly.pdbx_strand_id
1 'polypeptide(L)'
;EIGLGIPAEPLFRSRSVEALSNVTSTYLANEQWDQAELWVDRLDSVLTLCRGMRYAADYPVYVDWYLANVKLSRALIAEAHGQQAKALEYYKEFQATDFSKTDEGRMTGSSFLLLSHRYDEAAENLVVADRLMDDYGFESNLQMIGNVLMPKLRANYFAGRKDSALRVAMQIANLYDTAFVKQKRDATAEMATIYDVEGKERLIAEREAKISQQRFIGVTIALVILIISFVIYAWLRHRMAGMRAKQERMEGELSAAREIQMSMVPSTFPQREGLDMYAKMTPAKEVGGDLYGYLLQGDKLYFCVGDVSGKGVPASLFMAQATRLFRTLATQHMMPAEICERMNDALSGEDNEQCMFVTFFIGLLDLPSGHLDYCNAGHNKPVIDVGSSCCGFLEGPSCMPIGPMPGMPFKGAEIDSIKGRPLLIYTDGLNEAENNDRQLLGNERMLDILQKTKAKDASQLIDALVAEVEQHRDGAEPNDDLTMMAIYLK
;
A
#
# COMPACT_ATOMS: atom_id res chain seq x y z
N GLU A 1 39.34 -15.06 28.76
CA GLU A 1 38.78 -16.31 28.20
C GLU A 1 37.45 -16.59 28.89
N ILE A 2 36.37 -16.22 28.23
CA ILE A 2 35.05 -16.72 28.59
C ILE A 2 35.00 -18.11 27.96
N GLY A 3 34.69 -19.16 28.70
CA GLY A 3 34.80 -20.58 28.35
C GLY A 3 33.99 -21.06 27.11
N LEU A 4 33.88 -20.25 26.09
CA LEU A 4 33.23 -20.50 24.81
C LEU A 4 34.21 -20.53 23.63
N GLY A 5 35.56 -20.40 23.87
CA GLY A 5 36.57 -20.54 22.81
C GLY A 5 36.46 -19.54 21.61
N ILE A 6 35.88 -18.35 21.83
CA ILE A 6 35.61 -17.37 20.77
C ILE A 6 36.86 -16.45 20.57
N PRO A 7 37.41 -16.33 19.34
CA PRO A 7 38.54 -15.48 19.06
C PRO A 7 38.27 -14.00 19.30
N ALA A 8 39.33 -13.24 19.55
CA ALA A 8 39.28 -11.84 19.97
C ALA A 8 39.00 -10.81 18.87
N GLU A 9 38.66 -11.20 17.63
CA GLU A 9 38.45 -10.28 16.54
C GLU A 9 37.06 -9.59 16.56
N PRO A 10 36.97 -8.29 16.21
CA PRO A 10 35.74 -7.50 16.29
C PRO A 10 34.57 -8.05 15.46
N LEU A 11 34.83 -8.64 14.30
CA LEU A 11 33.83 -9.28 13.43
C LEU A 11 33.20 -10.54 14.04
N PHE A 12 33.97 -11.30 14.84
CA PHE A 12 33.47 -12.53 15.48
C PHE A 12 32.56 -12.23 16.66
N ARG A 13 32.75 -11.07 17.33
CA ARG A 13 31.92 -10.66 18.47
C ARG A 13 30.58 -10.05 18.06
N SER A 14 30.54 -9.33 16.94
CA SER A 14 29.26 -8.83 16.38
C SER A 14 28.38 -10.01 15.96
N ARG A 15 28.91 -11.03 15.30
CA ARG A 15 28.20 -12.26 14.95
C ARG A 15 27.77 -13.07 16.18
N SER A 16 28.56 -13.03 17.26
CA SER A 16 28.18 -13.71 18.50
C SER A 16 27.02 -13.00 19.22
N VAL A 17 27.02 -11.67 19.23
CA VAL A 17 25.91 -10.87 19.78
C VAL A 17 24.65 -11.12 18.97
N GLU A 18 24.74 -11.10 17.65
CA GLU A 18 23.62 -11.40 16.73
C GLU A 18 23.09 -12.82 16.94
N ALA A 19 23.98 -13.82 17.00
CA ALA A 19 23.60 -15.21 17.23
C ALA A 19 22.88 -15.39 18.58
N LEU A 20 23.42 -14.78 19.66
CA LEU A 20 22.80 -14.82 20.99
C LEU A 20 21.44 -14.11 21.01
N SER A 21 21.34 -12.97 20.32
CA SER A 21 20.09 -12.23 20.15
C SER A 21 19.03 -13.08 19.44
N ASN A 22 19.41 -13.75 18.33
CA ASN A 22 18.52 -14.61 17.57
C ASN A 22 18.04 -15.82 18.39
N VAL A 23 18.92 -16.46 19.14
CA VAL A 23 18.58 -17.56 20.05
C VAL A 23 17.61 -17.08 21.14
N THR A 24 17.90 -15.94 21.75
CA THR A 24 17.02 -15.32 22.75
C THR A 24 15.63 -15.05 22.19
N SER A 25 15.57 -14.41 21.01
CA SER A 25 14.30 -14.10 20.33
C SER A 25 13.52 -15.37 19.98
N THR A 26 14.20 -16.46 19.62
CA THR A 26 13.56 -17.74 19.30
C THR A 26 12.90 -18.34 20.55
N TYR A 27 13.57 -18.33 21.69
CA TYR A 27 13.00 -18.84 22.94
C TYR A 27 11.84 -17.96 23.44
N LEU A 28 11.96 -16.63 23.32
CA LEU A 28 10.87 -15.70 23.64
C LEU A 28 9.64 -15.93 22.76
N ALA A 29 9.85 -16.10 21.46
CA ALA A 29 8.77 -16.34 20.49
C ALA A 29 8.03 -17.67 20.73
N ASN A 30 8.72 -18.65 21.31
CA ASN A 30 8.15 -19.96 21.67
C ASN A 30 7.69 -20.02 23.15
N GLU A 31 7.64 -18.89 23.86
CA GLU A 31 7.20 -18.78 25.26
C GLU A 31 8.00 -19.68 26.24
N GLN A 32 9.25 -19.96 25.89
CA GLN A 32 10.18 -20.78 26.72
C GLN A 32 10.98 -19.86 27.65
N TRP A 33 10.30 -19.28 28.62
CA TRP A 33 10.77 -18.18 29.45
C TRP A 33 12.05 -18.48 30.24
N ASP A 34 12.16 -19.65 30.86
CA ASP A 34 13.35 -20.05 31.64
C ASP A 34 14.60 -20.17 30.74
N GLN A 35 14.42 -20.69 29.51
CA GLN A 35 15.51 -20.76 28.55
C GLN A 35 15.86 -19.36 28.00
N ALA A 36 14.85 -18.55 27.75
CA ALA A 36 15.05 -17.17 27.31
C ALA A 36 15.86 -16.36 28.35
N GLU A 37 15.58 -16.52 29.66
CA GLU A 37 16.30 -15.86 30.75
C GLU A 37 17.80 -16.21 30.74
N LEU A 38 18.12 -17.50 30.58
CA LEU A 38 19.50 -17.96 30.49
C LEU A 38 20.27 -17.30 29.33
N TRP A 39 19.60 -17.16 28.16
CA TRP A 39 20.24 -16.59 26.98
C TRP A 39 20.29 -15.06 26.99
N VAL A 40 19.32 -14.39 27.62
CA VAL A 40 19.37 -12.94 27.88
C VAL A 40 20.54 -12.59 28.78
N ASP A 41 20.79 -13.34 29.83
CA ASP A 41 21.93 -13.10 30.74
C ASP A 41 23.28 -13.29 30.05
N ARG A 42 23.39 -14.28 29.17
CA ARG A 42 24.57 -14.47 28.32
C ARG A 42 24.76 -13.31 27.34
N LEU A 43 23.67 -12.87 26.71
CA LEU A 43 23.70 -11.74 25.78
C LEU A 43 24.11 -10.45 26.51
N ASP A 44 23.55 -10.15 27.64
CA ASP A 44 23.86 -8.97 28.46
C ASP A 44 25.32 -8.97 28.93
N SER A 45 25.83 -10.14 29.33
CA SER A 45 27.22 -10.33 29.72
C SER A 45 28.18 -9.99 28.54
N VAL A 46 27.87 -10.48 27.35
CA VAL A 46 28.66 -10.20 26.13
C VAL A 46 28.57 -8.72 25.73
N LEU A 47 27.37 -8.14 25.82
CA LEU A 47 27.17 -6.71 25.53
C LEU A 47 27.93 -5.80 26.50
N THR A 48 27.96 -6.15 27.78
CA THR A 48 28.71 -5.41 28.79
C THR A 48 30.21 -5.40 28.49
N LEU A 49 30.76 -6.52 28.00
CA LEU A 49 32.16 -6.59 27.53
C LEU A 49 32.36 -5.77 26.26
N CYS A 50 31.41 -5.80 25.34
CA CYS A 50 31.48 -5.05 24.08
C CYS A 50 31.43 -3.53 24.28
N ARG A 51 30.75 -3.03 25.30
CA ARG A 51 30.66 -1.59 25.63
C ARG A 51 32.01 -0.94 25.89
N GLY A 52 32.95 -1.67 26.48
CA GLY A 52 34.33 -1.19 26.74
C GLY A 52 35.24 -1.14 25.52
N MET A 53 34.75 -1.50 24.34
CA MET A 53 35.56 -1.61 23.14
C MET A 53 35.35 -0.41 22.22
N ARG A 54 36.39 -0.10 21.43
CA ARG A 54 36.40 0.99 20.41
C ARG A 54 35.22 0.86 19.43
N TYR A 55 34.83 -0.36 19.07
CA TYR A 55 33.69 -0.65 18.18
C TYR A 55 32.36 -0.12 18.70
N ALA A 56 32.11 -0.15 19.99
CA ALA A 56 30.86 0.37 20.58
C ALA A 56 30.74 1.89 20.43
N ALA A 57 31.86 2.60 20.42
CA ALA A 57 31.91 4.04 20.20
C ALA A 57 31.66 4.40 18.71
N ASP A 58 32.06 3.51 17.79
CA ASP A 58 31.88 3.72 16.35
C ASP A 58 30.43 3.40 15.89
N TYR A 59 29.70 2.56 16.61
CA TYR A 59 28.36 2.12 16.28
C TYR A 59 27.35 2.23 17.45
N PRO A 60 27.13 3.42 17.98
CA PRO A 60 26.28 3.60 19.18
C PRO A 60 24.84 3.17 18.98
N VAL A 61 24.29 3.35 17.79
CA VAL A 61 22.91 2.95 17.43
C VAL A 61 22.71 1.44 17.54
N TYR A 62 23.69 0.65 17.08
CA TYR A 62 23.63 -0.82 17.19
C TYR A 62 23.73 -1.29 18.65
N VAL A 63 24.56 -0.65 19.43
CA VAL A 63 24.69 -0.97 20.87
C VAL A 63 23.41 -0.63 21.61
N ASP A 64 22.82 0.52 21.35
CA ASP A 64 21.55 0.92 21.94
C ASP A 64 20.42 -0.05 21.56
N TRP A 65 20.37 -0.49 20.29
CA TRP A 65 19.42 -1.47 19.80
C TRP A 65 19.49 -2.81 20.58
N TYR A 66 20.68 -3.37 20.74
CA TYR A 66 20.85 -4.63 21.49
C TYR A 66 20.53 -4.46 22.98
N LEU A 67 20.92 -3.35 23.58
CA LEU A 67 20.61 -3.05 24.99
C LEU A 67 19.12 -2.87 25.22
N ALA A 68 18.45 -2.17 24.32
CA ALA A 68 17.01 -2.03 24.36
C ALA A 68 16.33 -3.40 24.31
N ASN A 69 16.79 -4.28 23.40
CA ASN A 69 16.24 -5.63 23.28
C ASN A 69 16.50 -6.49 24.52
N VAL A 70 17.66 -6.38 25.18
CA VAL A 70 17.92 -7.05 26.46
C VAL A 70 16.95 -6.57 27.54
N LYS A 71 16.73 -5.24 27.65
CA LYS A 71 15.79 -4.66 28.62
C LYS A 71 14.37 -5.12 28.37
N LEU A 72 13.95 -5.11 27.13
CA LEU A 72 12.62 -5.58 26.73
C LEU A 72 12.45 -7.08 27.00
N SER A 73 13.46 -7.89 26.67
CA SER A 73 13.44 -9.33 26.95
C SER A 73 13.29 -9.63 28.44
N ARG A 74 14.02 -8.92 29.30
CA ARG A 74 13.89 -9.02 30.76
C ARG A 74 12.51 -8.60 31.25
N ALA A 75 11.92 -7.54 30.64
CA ALA A 75 10.56 -7.11 30.96
C ALA A 75 9.54 -8.20 30.63
N LEU A 76 9.66 -8.81 29.44
CA LEU A 76 8.78 -9.89 28.98
C LEU A 76 8.87 -11.12 29.87
N ILE A 77 10.08 -11.54 30.22
CA ILE A 77 10.34 -12.71 31.11
C ILE A 77 9.77 -12.44 32.49
N ALA A 78 10.05 -11.27 33.09
CA ALA A 78 9.54 -10.90 34.40
C ALA A 78 8.01 -10.83 34.46
N GLU A 79 7.36 -10.32 33.39
CA GLU A 79 5.90 -10.29 33.25
C GLU A 79 5.34 -11.71 33.18
N ALA A 80 5.93 -12.57 32.36
CA ALA A 80 5.53 -13.96 32.22
C ALA A 80 5.65 -14.76 33.54
N HIS A 81 6.65 -14.44 34.37
CA HIS A 81 6.83 -15.02 35.73
C HIS A 81 5.95 -14.32 36.77
N GLY A 82 5.07 -13.39 36.43
CA GLY A 82 4.18 -12.68 37.35
C GLY A 82 4.88 -11.63 38.24
N GLN A 83 6.13 -11.26 37.94
CA GLN A 83 6.92 -10.27 38.66
C GLN A 83 6.63 -8.85 38.15
N GLN A 84 5.37 -8.40 38.19
CA GLN A 84 4.89 -7.18 37.57
C GLN A 84 5.69 -5.92 37.91
N ALA A 85 6.10 -5.74 39.19
CA ALA A 85 6.87 -4.56 39.57
C ALA A 85 8.24 -4.50 38.85
N LYS A 86 8.90 -5.65 38.72
CA LYS A 86 10.20 -5.80 38.10
C LYS A 86 10.09 -5.71 36.55
N ALA A 87 9.03 -6.28 36.04
CA ALA A 87 8.70 -6.18 34.61
C ALA A 87 8.51 -4.72 34.17
N LEU A 88 7.78 -3.94 34.97
CA LEU A 88 7.55 -2.51 34.71
C LEU A 88 8.85 -1.69 34.84
N GLU A 89 9.73 -2.03 35.78
CA GLU A 89 11.04 -1.39 35.93
C GLU A 89 11.89 -1.61 34.66
N TYR A 90 12.05 -2.85 34.22
CA TYR A 90 12.77 -3.16 32.98
C TYR A 90 12.14 -2.52 31.73
N TYR A 91 10.82 -2.44 31.69
CA TYR A 91 10.16 -1.77 30.59
C TYR A 91 10.39 -0.26 30.59
N LYS A 92 10.46 0.40 31.75
CA LYS A 92 10.88 1.80 31.87
C LYS A 92 12.32 2.01 31.41
N GLU A 93 13.20 1.08 31.75
CA GLU A 93 14.60 1.12 31.26
C GLU A 93 14.66 0.97 29.74
N PHE A 94 13.83 0.11 29.16
CA PHE A 94 13.68 0.02 27.69
C PHE A 94 13.19 1.34 27.13
N GLN A 95 12.14 1.95 27.69
CA GLN A 95 11.59 3.23 27.23
C GLN A 95 12.59 4.40 27.31
N ALA A 96 13.61 4.30 28.15
CA ALA A 96 14.66 5.29 28.27
C ALA A 96 15.71 5.21 27.16
N THR A 97 15.75 4.14 26.38
CA THR A 97 16.68 3.97 25.25
C THR A 97 16.27 4.83 24.04
N ASP A 98 17.22 5.16 23.19
CA ASP A 98 16.91 5.91 21.98
C ASP A 98 16.19 5.04 20.94
N PHE A 99 16.51 3.74 20.88
CA PHE A 99 15.80 2.79 20.03
C PHE A 99 14.29 2.75 20.34
N SER A 100 13.88 2.75 21.61
CA SER A 100 12.46 2.70 21.98
C SER A 100 11.63 3.86 21.43
N LYS A 101 12.27 5.00 21.09
CA LYS A 101 11.64 6.20 20.53
C LYS A 101 11.42 6.10 19.01
N THR A 102 12.13 5.19 18.34
CA THR A 102 11.97 4.93 16.92
C THR A 102 10.65 4.21 16.63
N ASP A 103 10.20 4.23 15.37
CA ASP A 103 9.01 3.48 14.94
C ASP A 103 9.19 1.98 15.15
N GLU A 104 10.36 1.44 14.83
CA GLU A 104 10.72 0.03 15.09
C GLU A 104 10.73 -0.31 16.59
N GLY A 105 11.32 0.56 17.40
CA GLY A 105 11.37 0.36 18.87
C GLY A 105 9.97 0.42 19.50
N ARG A 106 9.09 1.30 19.04
CA ARG A 106 7.69 1.34 19.48
C ARG A 106 6.94 0.06 19.13
N MET A 107 7.11 -0.42 17.90
CA MET A 107 6.52 -1.68 17.48
C MET A 107 7.04 -2.85 18.31
N THR A 108 8.34 -2.94 18.52
CA THR A 108 8.98 -3.99 19.30
C THR A 108 8.54 -3.96 20.76
N GLY A 109 8.46 -2.76 21.37
CA GLY A 109 7.99 -2.57 22.74
C GLY A 109 6.52 -2.95 22.96
N SER A 110 5.73 -2.99 21.90
CA SER A 110 4.33 -3.42 21.96
C SER A 110 4.15 -4.87 22.40
N SER A 111 5.16 -5.71 22.25
CA SER A 111 5.16 -7.09 22.75
C SER A 111 4.95 -7.16 24.26
N PHE A 112 5.62 -6.29 25.01
CA PHE A 112 5.44 -6.18 26.46
C PHE A 112 4.05 -5.62 26.81
N LEU A 113 3.61 -4.59 26.11
CA LEU A 113 2.29 -3.99 26.35
C LEU A 113 1.15 -4.98 26.10
N LEU A 114 1.30 -5.85 25.10
CA LEU A 114 0.34 -6.92 24.82
C LEU A 114 0.35 -8.00 25.92
N LEU A 115 1.53 -8.39 26.39
CA LEU A 115 1.69 -9.39 27.44
C LEU A 115 1.15 -8.88 28.80
N SER A 116 1.39 -7.60 29.11
CA SER A 116 0.91 -6.93 30.33
C SER A 116 -0.53 -6.39 30.21
N HIS A 117 -1.27 -6.77 29.18
CA HIS A 117 -2.67 -6.36 28.92
C HIS A 117 -2.89 -4.84 28.78
N ARG A 118 -1.86 -4.07 28.44
CA ARG A 118 -1.92 -2.61 28.19
C ARG A 118 -2.26 -2.35 26.73
N TYR A 119 -3.45 -2.77 26.32
CA TYR A 119 -3.84 -2.85 24.91
C TYR A 119 -3.97 -1.50 24.21
N ASP A 120 -4.40 -0.44 24.92
CA ASP A 120 -4.53 0.90 24.33
C ASP A 120 -3.17 1.45 23.91
N GLU A 121 -2.17 1.33 24.79
CA GLU A 121 -0.82 1.76 24.50
C GLU A 121 -0.15 0.90 23.43
N ALA A 122 -0.42 -0.40 23.44
CA ALA A 122 0.04 -1.30 22.38
C ALA A 122 -0.55 -0.91 21.01
N ALA A 123 -1.84 -0.58 20.97
CA ALA A 123 -2.51 -0.17 19.73
C ALA A 123 -1.97 1.16 19.21
N GLU A 124 -1.63 2.12 20.09
CA GLU A 124 -0.99 3.38 19.70
C GLU A 124 0.41 3.16 19.11
N ASN A 125 1.20 2.33 19.76
CA ASN A 125 2.53 2.00 19.27
C ASN A 125 2.49 1.25 17.93
N LEU A 126 1.51 0.37 17.72
CA LEU A 126 1.40 -0.44 16.52
C LEU A 126 0.79 0.32 15.30
N VAL A 127 0.40 1.57 15.45
CA VAL A 127 0.02 2.43 14.30
C VAL A 127 1.20 2.59 13.33
N VAL A 128 2.43 2.62 13.86
CA VAL A 128 3.64 2.77 13.03
C VAL A 128 3.94 1.57 12.13
N ALA A 129 3.31 0.42 12.42
CA ALA A 129 3.56 -0.82 11.68
C ALA A 129 3.26 -0.69 10.18
N ASP A 130 2.25 0.09 9.79
CA ASP A 130 1.91 0.30 8.38
C ASP A 130 3.06 1.00 7.64
N ARG A 131 3.64 2.05 8.25
CA ARG A 131 4.80 2.76 7.66
C ARG A 131 6.01 1.86 7.55
N LEU A 132 6.30 1.08 8.59
CA LEU A 132 7.44 0.16 8.58
C LEU A 132 7.28 -0.94 7.52
N MET A 133 6.05 -1.43 7.32
CA MET A 133 5.77 -2.41 6.26
C MET A 133 6.02 -1.83 4.87
N ASP A 134 5.64 -0.57 4.65
CA ASP A 134 5.83 0.13 3.39
C ASP A 134 7.31 0.44 3.11
N ASP A 135 8.06 0.85 4.15
CA ASP A 135 9.47 1.25 4.04
C ASP A 135 10.42 0.06 3.77
N TYR A 136 10.16 -1.09 4.37
CA TYR A 136 11.02 -2.27 4.26
C TYR A 136 10.65 -3.23 3.13
N GLY A 137 9.55 -2.97 2.40
CA GLY A 137 9.16 -3.77 1.24
C GLY A 137 8.97 -5.26 1.56
N PHE A 138 8.47 -5.58 2.72
CA PHE A 138 8.27 -6.98 3.15
C PHE A 138 7.36 -7.72 2.18
N GLU A 139 7.85 -8.80 1.61
CA GLU A 139 6.98 -9.73 0.87
C GLU A 139 5.83 -10.20 1.77
N SER A 140 4.62 -10.17 1.22
CA SER A 140 3.41 -10.62 1.91
C SER A 140 3.50 -12.12 2.19
N ASN A 141 4.01 -12.50 3.36
CA ASN A 141 4.16 -13.89 3.77
C ASN A 141 3.45 -14.16 5.11
N LEU A 142 3.29 -15.44 5.44
CA LEU A 142 2.64 -15.86 6.69
C LEU A 142 3.36 -15.35 7.94
N GLN A 143 4.66 -15.09 7.86
CA GLN A 143 5.47 -14.57 8.97
C GLN A 143 5.08 -13.14 9.34
N MET A 144 4.74 -12.31 8.34
CA MET A 144 4.22 -10.97 8.53
C MET A 144 2.87 -10.96 9.26
N ILE A 145 2.01 -11.93 8.95
CA ILE A 145 0.74 -12.10 9.68
C ILE A 145 1.01 -12.34 11.16
N GLY A 146 1.91 -13.29 11.48
CA GLY A 146 2.21 -13.66 12.87
C GLY A 146 2.89 -12.55 13.66
N ASN A 147 3.91 -11.91 13.07
CA ASN A 147 4.80 -11.01 13.78
C ASN A 147 4.29 -9.56 13.84
N VAL A 148 3.44 -9.14 12.91
CA VAL A 148 2.99 -7.74 12.81
C VAL A 148 1.48 -7.62 12.90
N LEU A 149 0.76 -8.29 12.01
CA LEU A 149 -0.69 -8.08 11.90
C LEU A 149 -1.48 -8.70 13.05
N MET A 150 -1.11 -9.88 13.55
CA MET A 150 -1.78 -10.50 14.69
C MET A 150 -1.60 -9.71 16.00
N PRO A 151 -0.39 -9.25 16.38
CA PRO A 151 -0.21 -8.32 17.49
C PRO A 151 -1.05 -7.05 17.34
N LYS A 152 -1.07 -6.44 16.15
CA LYS A 152 -1.86 -5.24 15.86
C LYS A 152 -3.37 -5.49 15.96
N LEU A 153 -3.83 -6.64 15.47
CA LEU A 153 -5.23 -7.05 15.62
C LEU A 153 -5.60 -7.21 17.10
N ARG A 154 -4.79 -7.94 17.86
CA ARG A 154 -5.02 -8.17 19.30
C ARG A 154 -5.06 -6.86 20.08
N ALA A 155 -4.10 -5.97 19.85
CA ALA A 155 -4.05 -4.67 20.50
C ALA A 155 -5.33 -3.87 20.24
N ASN A 156 -5.72 -3.70 18.97
CA ASN A 156 -6.91 -2.93 18.61
C ASN A 156 -8.21 -3.58 19.11
N TYR A 157 -8.29 -4.91 19.06
CA TYR A 157 -9.48 -5.64 19.50
C TYR A 157 -9.71 -5.46 21.01
N PHE A 158 -8.69 -5.71 21.82
CA PHE A 158 -8.81 -5.61 23.29
C PHE A 158 -8.82 -4.16 23.78
N ALA A 159 -8.29 -3.20 23.01
CA ALA A 159 -8.46 -1.77 23.25
C ALA A 159 -9.86 -1.24 22.86
N GLY A 160 -10.76 -2.09 22.35
CA GLY A 160 -12.09 -1.67 21.91
C GLY A 160 -12.13 -0.85 20.61
N ARG A 161 -11.04 -0.74 19.86
CA ARG A 161 -10.91 0.00 18.61
C ARG A 161 -11.42 -0.84 17.43
N LYS A 162 -12.75 -1.08 17.42
CA LYS A 162 -13.40 -2.06 16.52
C LYS A 162 -13.11 -1.86 15.04
N ASP A 163 -13.17 -0.62 14.55
CA ASP A 163 -12.94 -0.32 13.13
C ASP A 163 -11.48 -0.60 12.72
N SER A 164 -10.54 -0.27 13.59
CA SER A 164 -9.12 -0.56 13.36
C SER A 164 -8.83 -2.06 13.42
N ALA A 165 -9.43 -2.78 14.37
CA ALA A 165 -9.31 -4.23 14.44
C ALA A 165 -9.90 -4.91 13.19
N LEU A 166 -11.05 -4.44 12.71
CA LEU A 166 -11.68 -4.96 11.49
C LEU A 166 -10.81 -4.75 10.26
N ARG A 167 -10.23 -3.55 10.08
CA ARG A 167 -9.30 -3.29 8.97
C ARG A 167 -8.12 -4.27 8.97
N VAL A 168 -7.49 -4.46 10.12
CA VAL A 168 -6.36 -5.40 10.25
C VAL A 168 -6.80 -6.84 10.00
N ALA A 169 -7.97 -7.25 10.49
CA ALA A 169 -8.52 -8.59 10.22
C ALA A 169 -8.75 -8.82 8.73
N MET A 170 -9.24 -7.81 7.99
CA MET A 170 -9.40 -7.88 6.53
C MET A 170 -8.06 -7.97 5.80
N GLN A 171 -7.03 -7.25 6.25
CA GLN A 171 -5.66 -7.40 5.72
C GLN A 171 -5.16 -8.84 5.91
N ILE A 172 -5.36 -9.41 7.10
CA ILE A 172 -4.99 -10.81 7.40
C ILE A 172 -5.74 -11.76 6.48
N ALA A 173 -7.06 -11.59 6.33
CA ALA A 173 -7.90 -12.45 5.49
C ALA A 173 -7.43 -12.43 4.01
N ASN A 174 -7.15 -11.25 3.47
CA ASN A 174 -6.67 -11.11 2.09
C ASN A 174 -5.30 -11.77 1.87
N LEU A 175 -4.40 -11.67 2.85
CA LEU A 175 -3.10 -12.33 2.78
C LEU A 175 -3.23 -13.87 2.90
N TYR A 176 -4.15 -14.33 3.75
CA TYR A 176 -4.44 -15.75 3.89
C TYR A 176 -5.07 -16.34 2.63
N ASP A 177 -6.02 -15.63 2.01
CA ASP A 177 -6.66 -16.06 0.75
C ASP A 177 -5.63 -16.23 -0.37
N THR A 178 -4.66 -15.32 -0.47
CA THR A 178 -3.59 -15.42 -1.49
C THR A 178 -2.70 -16.65 -1.25
N ALA A 179 -2.31 -16.90 -0.01
CA ALA A 179 -1.49 -18.06 0.37
C ALA A 179 -2.28 -19.37 0.23
N PHE A 180 -3.57 -19.38 0.61
CA PHE A 180 -4.45 -20.53 0.52
C PHE A 180 -4.74 -20.94 -0.93
N VAL A 181 -4.98 -19.96 -1.81
CA VAL A 181 -5.18 -20.21 -3.25
C VAL A 181 -3.92 -20.84 -3.88
N LYS A 182 -2.73 -20.37 -3.52
CA LYS A 182 -1.46 -20.94 -3.99
C LYS A 182 -1.30 -22.39 -3.52
N GLN A 183 -1.49 -22.65 -2.23
CA GLN A 183 -1.39 -23.99 -1.65
C GLN A 183 -2.43 -24.96 -2.23
N LYS A 184 -3.68 -24.48 -2.46
CA LYS A 184 -4.74 -25.30 -3.08
C LYS A 184 -4.40 -25.65 -4.54
N ARG A 185 -3.75 -24.74 -5.26
CA ARG A 185 -3.32 -24.98 -6.66
C ARG A 185 -2.23 -26.05 -6.74
N ASP A 186 -1.26 -26.02 -5.83
CA ASP A 186 -0.18 -26.98 -5.77
C ASP A 186 -0.69 -28.38 -5.34
N ALA A 187 -1.57 -28.43 -4.32
CA ALA A 187 -2.22 -29.67 -3.88
C ALA A 187 -3.15 -30.28 -4.96
N THR A 188 -3.80 -29.43 -5.77
CA THR A 188 -4.67 -29.89 -6.86
C THR A 188 -3.85 -30.49 -8.00
N ALA A 189 -2.67 -29.96 -8.29
CA ALA A 189 -1.76 -30.51 -9.31
C ALA A 189 -1.18 -31.87 -8.88
N GLU A 190 -0.91 -32.05 -7.60
CA GLU A 190 -0.43 -33.34 -7.06
C GLU A 190 -1.52 -34.40 -7.02
N MET A 191 -2.75 -34.02 -6.66
CA MET A 191 -3.89 -34.93 -6.71
C MET A 191 -4.29 -35.35 -8.14
N ALA A 192 -4.16 -34.46 -9.12
CA ALA A 192 -4.50 -34.78 -10.52
C ALA A 192 -3.65 -35.92 -11.06
N THR A 193 -2.40 -36.05 -10.63
CA THR A 193 -1.49 -37.14 -10.99
C THR A 193 -1.87 -38.47 -10.32
N ILE A 194 -2.42 -38.47 -9.13
CA ILE A 194 -2.84 -39.66 -8.39
C ILE A 194 -4.18 -40.20 -8.92
N TYR A 195 -5.11 -39.30 -9.32
CA TYR A 195 -6.43 -39.71 -9.80
C TYR A 195 -6.48 -40.35 -11.18
N ASP A 196 -5.47 -40.11 -12.04
CA ASP A 196 -5.45 -40.64 -13.41
C ASP A 196 -5.22 -42.18 -13.45
N VAL A 197 -4.64 -42.75 -12.40
CA VAL A 197 -4.38 -44.19 -12.28
C VAL A 197 -5.60 -44.94 -11.70
N GLU A 198 -6.30 -44.38 -10.72
CA GLU A 198 -7.48 -44.99 -10.09
C GLU A 198 -8.77 -44.90 -10.93
N GLY A 199 -8.83 -43.90 -11.84
CA GLY A 199 -10.02 -43.67 -12.69
C GLY A 199 -10.34 -44.82 -13.65
N LYS A 200 -9.34 -45.61 -14.06
CA LYS A 200 -9.52 -46.75 -15.01
C LYS A 200 -10.13 -48.00 -14.39
N GLU A 201 -9.88 -48.26 -13.12
CA GLU A 201 -10.45 -49.43 -12.43
C GLU A 201 -11.92 -49.25 -12.05
N ARG A 202 -12.36 -47.98 -11.77
CA ARG A 202 -13.76 -47.69 -11.45
C ARG A 202 -14.72 -47.81 -12.64
N LEU A 203 -14.24 -47.58 -13.86
CA LEU A 203 -15.08 -47.65 -15.06
C LEU A 203 -15.62 -49.08 -15.36
N ILE A 204 -14.96 -50.11 -14.89
CA ILE A 204 -15.37 -51.54 -15.09
C ILE A 204 -16.49 -51.90 -14.12
N ALA A 205 -16.41 -51.45 -12.86
CA ALA A 205 -17.42 -51.75 -11.85
C ALA A 205 -18.75 -50.97 -12.08
N GLU A 206 -18.69 -49.77 -12.71
CA GLU A 206 -19.88 -48.96 -12.99
C GLU A 206 -20.80 -49.55 -14.08
N ARG A 207 -20.29 -50.35 -15.03
CA ARG A 207 -21.12 -50.96 -16.07
C ARG A 207 -22.06 -52.05 -15.54
N GLU A 208 -21.68 -52.78 -14.51
CA GLU A 208 -22.52 -53.84 -13.92
C GLU A 208 -23.66 -53.28 -13.04
N ALA A 209 -23.44 -52.12 -12.39
CA ALA A 209 -24.44 -51.48 -11.56
C ALA A 209 -25.62 -50.84 -12.35
N LYS A 210 -25.37 -50.41 -13.60
CA LYS A 210 -26.36 -49.69 -14.43
C LYS A 210 -27.55 -50.55 -14.88
N ILE A 211 -27.40 -51.88 -15.00
CA ILE A 211 -28.48 -52.79 -15.47
C ILE A 211 -29.56 -53.00 -14.41
N SER A 212 -29.20 -52.93 -13.15
CA SER A 212 -30.15 -53.12 -12.03
C SER A 212 -31.03 -51.86 -11.74
N GLN A 213 -30.54 -50.69 -12.14
CA GLN A 213 -31.17 -49.37 -11.83
C GLN A 213 -32.37 -49.00 -12.73
N GLN A 214 -32.50 -49.57 -13.93
CA GLN A 214 -33.56 -49.16 -14.88
C GLN A 214 -35.01 -49.51 -14.45
N ARG A 215 -35.20 -50.43 -13.54
CA ARG A 215 -36.56 -50.82 -13.04
C ARG A 215 -37.11 -49.90 -11.93
N PHE A 216 -36.25 -49.14 -11.24
CA PHE A 216 -36.70 -48.26 -10.15
C PHE A 216 -37.06 -46.84 -10.64
N ILE A 217 -36.79 -46.50 -11.89
CA ILE A 217 -36.78 -45.15 -12.42
C ILE A 217 -38.20 -44.57 -12.60
N GLY A 218 -39.22 -45.39 -12.87
CA GLY A 218 -40.56 -44.88 -13.20
C GLY A 218 -41.34 -44.19 -12.04
N VAL A 219 -41.19 -44.71 -10.82
CA VAL A 219 -41.90 -44.17 -9.64
C VAL A 219 -41.14 -42.99 -8.97
N THR A 220 -39.78 -43.00 -9.14
CA THR A 220 -38.92 -41.93 -8.60
C THR A 220 -39.05 -40.61 -9.39
N ILE A 221 -39.34 -40.68 -10.69
CA ILE A 221 -39.36 -39.51 -11.58
C ILE A 221 -40.45 -38.48 -11.16
N ALA A 222 -41.65 -38.94 -10.81
CA ALA A 222 -42.74 -38.02 -10.41
C ALA A 222 -42.47 -37.34 -9.04
N LEU A 223 -41.89 -38.09 -8.09
CA LEU A 223 -41.48 -37.53 -6.78
C LEU A 223 -40.26 -36.61 -6.93
N VAL A 224 -39.34 -36.99 -7.82
CA VAL A 224 -38.14 -36.19 -8.13
C VAL A 224 -38.51 -34.82 -8.77
N ILE A 225 -39.51 -34.79 -9.67
CA ILE A 225 -39.96 -33.53 -10.31
C ILE A 225 -40.56 -32.57 -9.26
N LEU A 226 -41.30 -33.04 -8.29
CA LEU A 226 -41.86 -32.20 -7.21
C LEU A 226 -40.78 -31.72 -6.26
N ILE A 227 -39.84 -32.59 -5.90
CA ILE A 227 -38.66 -32.23 -5.08
C ILE A 227 -37.73 -31.26 -5.82
N ILE A 228 -37.52 -31.50 -7.12
CA ILE A 228 -36.72 -30.63 -7.97
C ILE A 228 -37.31 -29.23 -8.07
N SER A 229 -38.63 -29.10 -8.25
CA SER A 229 -39.32 -27.80 -8.29
C SER A 229 -39.15 -27.02 -6.97
N PHE A 230 -39.27 -27.70 -5.83
CA PHE A 230 -39.09 -27.11 -4.51
C PHE A 230 -37.57 -26.75 -4.26
N VAL A 231 -36.69 -27.68 -4.65
CA VAL A 231 -35.22 -27.47 -4.53
C VAL A 231 -34.74 -26.33 -5.45
N ILE A 232 -35.29 -26.25 -6.68
CA ILE A 232 -34.97 -25.17 -7.60
C ILE A 232 -35.43 -23.82 -7.04
N TYR A 233 -36.65 -23.77 -6.47
CA TYR A 233 -37.17 -22.57 -5.83
C TYR A 233 -36.31 -22.15 -4.61
N ALA A 234 -36.03 -23.10 -3.73
CA ALA A 234 -35.18 -22.87 -2.56
C ALA A 234 -33.74 -22.51 -2.95
N TRP A 235 -33.21 -23.18 -3.99
CA TRP A 235 -31.86 -22.89 -4.52
C TRP A 235 -31.79 -21.53 -5.19
N LEU A 236 -32.78 -21.13 -6.00
CA LEU A 236 -32.82 -19.80 -6.60
C LEU A 236 -32.85 -18.69 -5.52
N ARG A 237 -33.67 -18.94 -4.47
CA ARG A 237 -33.76 -18.01 -3.35
C ARG A 237 -32.45 -17.94 -2.54
N HIS A 238 -31.83 -19.10 -2.32
CA HIS A 238 -30.53 -19.17 -1.62
C HIS A 238 -29.38 -18.60 -2.49
N ARG A 239 -29.42 -18.84 -3.80
CA ARG A 239 -28.45 -18.29 -4.75
C ARG A 239 -28.55 -16.77 -4.86
N MET A 240 -29.76 -16.21 -4.91
CA MET A 240 -29.96 -14.75 -4.88
C MET A 240 -29.48 -14.13 -3.58
N ALA A 241 -29.75 -14.79 -2.45
CA ALA A 241 -29.23 -14.35 -1.15
C ALA A 241 -27.68 -14.44 -1.09
N GLY A 242 -27.10 -15.52 -1.61
CA GLY A 242 -25.66 -15.70 -1.69
C GLY A 242 -24.96 -14.74 -2.67
N MET A 243 -25.63 -14.38 -3.78
CA MET A 243 -25.11 -13.36 -4.70
C MET A 243 -25.15 -11.96 -4.08
N ARG A 244 -26.23 -11.61 -3.38
CA ARG A 244 -26.32 -10.34 -2.64
C ARG A 244 -25.25 -10.25 -1.56
N ALA A 245 -25.08 -11.29 -0.76
CA ALA A 245 -24.04 -11.33 0.26
C ALA A 245 -22.60 -11.26 -0.31
N LYS A 246 -22.37 -11.87 -1.50
CA LYS A 246 -21.10 -11.74 -2.21
C LYS A 246 -20.89 -10.34 -2.77
N GLN A 247 -21.95 -9.73 -3.29
CA GLN A 247 -21.90 -8.38 -3.84
C GLN A 247 -21.63 -7.37 -2.71
N GLU A 248 -22.38 -7.43 -1.61
CA GLU A 248 -22.18 -6.59 -0.42
C GLU A 248 -20.78 -6.75 0.16
N ARG A 249 -20.27 -7.99 0.18
CA ARG A 249 -18.90 -8.25 0.61
C ARG A 249 -17.87 -7.67 -0.35
N MET A 250 -18.05 -7.82 -1.65
CA MET A 250 -17.16 -7.28 -2.68
C MET A 250 -17.16 -5.75 -2.66
N GLU A 251 -18.35 -5.13 -2.53
CA GLU A 251 -18.50 -3.68 -2.35
C GLU A 251 -17.77 -3.19 -1.09
N GLY A 252 -17.88 -3.94 0.02
CA GLY A 252 -17.14 -3.64 1.25
C GLY A 252 -15.62 -3.78 1.10
N GLU A 253 -15.14 -4.82 0.43
CA GLU A 253 -13.72 -5.03 0.15
C GLU A 253 -13.16 -3.93 -0.78
N LEU A 254 -13.92 -3.52 -1.80
CA LEU A 254 -13.55 -2.44 -2.71
C LEU A 254 -13.59 -1.07 -2.02
N SER A 255 -14.56 -0.83 -1.14
CA SER A 255 -14.60 0.39 -0.32
C SER A 255 -13.38 0.52 0.58
N ALA A 256 -12.96 -0.58 1.23
CA ALA A 256 -11.74 -0.60 2.01
C ALA A 256 -10.49 -0.36 1.14
N ALA A 257 -10.44 -0.93 -0.07
CA ALA A 257 -9.37 -0.70 -1.03
C ALA A 257 -9.31 0.78 -1.46
N ARG A 258 -10.47 1.43 -1.65
CA ARG A 258 -10.57 2.87 -1.92
C ARG A 258 -9.97 3.71 -0.79
N GLU A 259 -10.31 3.41 0.46
CA GLU A 259 -9.74 4.13 1.60
C GLU A 259 -8.22 4.02 1.65
N ILE A 260 -7.68 2.81 1.38
CA ILE A 260 -6.24 2.60 1.28
C ILE A 260 -5.65 3.42 0.15
N GLN A 261 -6.25 3.38 -1.04
CA GLN A 261 -5.80 4.14 -2.21
C GLN A 261 -5.81 5.65 -1.94
N MET A 262 -6.90 6.18 -1.39
CA MET A 262 -7.02 7.60 -1.04
C MET A 262 -6.02 8.03 0.04
N SER A 263 -5.56 7.12 0.89
CA SER A 263 -4.49 7.39 1.85
C SER A 263 -3.10 7.50 1.21
N MET A 264 -2.93 7.02 -0.01
CA MET A 264 -1.66 7.08 -0.74
C MET A 264 -1.44 8.43 -1.41
N VAL A 265 -2.50 9.14 -1.76
CA VAL A 265 -2.41 10.49 -2.32
C VAL A 265 -2.39 11.54 -1.20
N PRO A 266 -1.72 12.69 -1.39
CA PRO A 266 -1.66 13.73 -0.39
C PRO A 266 -3.04 14.33 -0.10
N SER A 267 -3.42 14.39 1.16
CA SER A 267 -4.65 15.09 1.61
C SER A 267 -4.37 16.52 2.10
N THR A 268 -3.11 16.86 2.28
CA THR A 268 -2.66 18.20 2.72
C THR A 268 -1.63 18.72 1.74
N PHE A 269 -1.56 20.03 1.57
CA PHE A 269 -0.67 20.69 0.62
C PHE A 269 0.34 21.58 1.35
N PRO A 270 1.51 21.88 0.74
CA PRO A 270 2.58 22.61 1.41
C PRO A 270 2.12 24.04 1.72
N GLN A 271 2.29 24.44 2.98
CA GLN A 271 2.07 25.81 3.41
C GLN A 271 3.38 26.58 3.26
N ARG A 272 3.55 27.26 2.12
CA ARG A 272 4.75 28.05 1.81
C ARG A 272 4.32 29.42 1.29
N GLU A 273 4.97 30.46 1.76
CA GLU A 273 4.69 31.82 1.27
C GLU A 273 4.91 31.91 -0.24
N GLY A 274 3.94 32.49 -0.95
CA GLY A 274 3.98 32.61 -2.41
C GLY A 274 3.53 31.37 -3.18
N LEU A 275 3.45 30.21 -2.58
CA LEU A 275 2.95 28.99 -3.22
C LEU A 275 1.52 28.68 -2.74
N ASP A 276 0.60 28.55 -3.68
CA ASP A 276 -0.74 28.02 -3.45
C ASP A 276 -0.96 26.83 -4.41
N MET A 277 -1.16 25.65 -3.83
CA MET A 277 -1.29 24.40 -4.55
C MET A 277 -2.47 23.61 -4.00
N TYR A 278 -3.28 23.11 -4.87
CA TYR A 278 -4.39 22.23 -4.52
C TYR A 278 -4.60 21.15 -5.60
N ALA A 279 -4.98 19.96 -5.17
CA ALA A 279 -5.34 18.87 -6.08
C ALA A 279 -6.57 18.13 -5.54
N LYS A 280 -7.35 17.56 -6.45
CA LYS A 280 -8.53 16.76 -6.14
C LYS A 280 -8.63 15.61 -7.12
N MET A 281 -8.94 14.43 -6.59
CA MET A 281 -9.17 13.20 -7.33
C MET A 281 -10.54 12.66 -6.96
N THR A 282 -11.34 12.35 -7.97
CA THR A 282 -12.65 11.73 -7.83
C THR A 282 -12.70 10.49 -8.72
N PRO A 283 -12.51 9.30 -8.16
CA PRO A 283 -12.59 8.06 -8.93
C PRO A 283 -14.01 7.84 -9.50
N ALA A 284 -14.08 7.37 -10.75
CA ALA A 284 -15.34 7.04 -11.42
C ALA A 284 -15.97 5.75 -10.87
N LYS A 285 -15.16 4.85 -10.33
CA LYS A 285 -15.56 3.60 -9.68
C LYS A 285 -15.07 3.57 -8.23
N GLU A 286 -15.22 2.41 -7.61
CA GLU A 286 -14.77 2.21 -6.24
C GLU A 286 -13.28 2.47 -6.07
N VAL A 287 -12.44 2.07 -7.06
CA VAL A 287 -11.01 2.36 -7.13
C VAL A 287 -10.64 2.82 -8.52
N GLY A 288 -9.73 3.79 -8.63
CA GLY A 288 -9.31 4.44 -9.86
C GLY A 288 -7.87 4.11 -10.28
N GLY A 289 -7.52 4.53 -11.51
CA GLY A 289 -6.16 4.50 -12.04
C GLY A 289 -5.39 5.79 -11.81
N ASP A 290 -6.09 6.89 -11.63
CA ASP A 290 -5.53 8.22 -11.47
C ASP A 290 -4.67 8.37 -10.21
N LEU A 291 -3.71 9.26 -10.31
CA LEU A 291 -2.87 9.63 -9.17
C LEU A 291 -2.39 11.08 -9.27
N TYR A 292 -2.12 11.64 -8.11
CA TYR A 292 -1.31 12.84 -8.00
C TYR A 292 -0.39 12.75 -6.79
N GLY A 293 0.67 13.52 -6.82
CA GLY A 293 1.61 13.53 -5.72
C GLY A 293 2.48 14.78 -5.73
N TYR A 294 3.07 15.06 -4.58
CA TYR A 294 4.10 16.08 -4.47
C TYR A 294 5.14 15.73 -3.41
N LEU A 295 6.29 16.35 -3.53
CA LEU A 295 7.36 16.32 -2.55
C LEU A 295 8.05 17.69 -2.50
N LEU A 296 8.02 18.35 -1.35
CA LEU A 296 8.74 19.60 -1.13
C LEU A 296 10.07 19.31 -0.42
N GLN A 297 11.18 19.68 -1.04
CA GLN A 297 12.52 19.54 -0.50
C GLN A 297 13.24 20.90 -0.52
N GLY A 298 13.27 21.56 0.62
CA GLY A 298 13.78 22.94 0.69
C GLY A 298 12.92 23.88 -0.14
N ASP A 299 13.51 24.44 -1.19
CA ASP A 299 12.85 25.34 -2.15
C ASP A 299 12.44 24.66 -3.45
N LYS A 300 12.63 23.36 -3.56
CA LYS A 300 12.27 22.56 -4.74
C LYS A 300 11.01 21.77 -4.49
N LEU A 301 10.01 21.99 -5.33
CA LEU A 301 8.74 21.27 -5.32
C LEU A 301 8.69 20.29 -6.50
N TYR A 302 8.77 19.00 -6.21
CA TYR A 302 8.39 17.95 -7.14
C TYR A 302 6.89 17.75 -7.10
N PHE A 303 6.26 17.61 -8.23
CA PHE A 303 4.83 17.29 -8.33
C PHE A 303 4.54 16.42 -9.54
N CYS A 304 3.45 15.68 -9.46
CA CYS A 304 3.03 14.82 -10.56
C CYS A 304 1.52 14.65 -10.61
N VAL A 305 1.02 14.40 -11.81
CA VAL A 305 -0.31 13.84 -12.09
C VAL A 305 -0.11 12.71 -13.09
N GLY A 306 -0.84 11.64 -12.94
CA GLY A 306 -0.78 10.49 -13.83
C GLY A 306 -2.11 9.77 -13.91
N ASP A 307 -2.31 9.06 -15.02
CA ASP A 307 -3.46 8.21 -15.27
C ASP A 307 -2.98 6.85 -15.80
N VAL A 308 -3.41 5.80 -15.13
CA VAL A 308 -3.03 4.41 -15.42
C VAL A 308 -4.01 3.81 -16.41
N SER A 309 -3.49 3.17 -17.44
CA SER A 309 -4.28 2.43 -18.43
C SER A 309 -5.19 1.38 -17.77
N GLY A 310 -6.46 1.37 -18.17
CA GLY A 310 -7.46 0.46 -17.63
C GLY A 310 -8.15 1.00 -16.37
N LYS A 311 -8.96 0.16 -15.72
CA LYS A 311 -9.81 0.61 -14.58
C LYS A 311 -9.89 -0.47 -13.50
N GLY A 312 -10.25 -0.06 -12.30
CA GLY A 312 -10.46 -0.97 -11.18
C GLY A 312 -9.18 -1.45 -10.50
N VAL A 313 -9.21 -2.62 -9.88
CA VAL A 313 -8.14 -3.11 -9.01
C VAL A 313 -6.77 -3.21 -9.69
N PRO A 314 -6.63 -3.72 -10.93
CA PRO A 314 -5.32 -3.75 -11.58
C PRO A 314 -4.71 -2.35 -11.74
N ALA A 315 -5.51 -1.38 -12.22
CA ALA A 315 -5.07 0.00 -12.39
C ALA A 315 -4.67 0.63 -11.06
N SER A 316 -5.45 0.39 -9.99
CA SER A 316 -5.16 0.92 -8.66
C SER A 316 -3.87 0.35 -8.04
N LEU A 317 -3.55 -0.91 -8.31
CA LEU A 317 -2.30 -1.52 -7.86
C LEU A 317 -1.09 -0.94 -8.62
N PHE A 318 -1.23 -0.74 -9.92
CA PHE A 318 -0.19 -0.11 -10.74
C PHE A 318 0.02 1.36 -10.34
N MET A 319 -1.07 2.08 -10.07
CA MET A 319 -1.07 3.44 -9.52
C MET A 319 -0.29 3.52 -8.21
N ALA A 320 -0.50 2.56 -7.29
CA ALA A 320 0.20 2.52 -6.01
C ALA A 320 1.72 2.33 -6.20
N GLN A 321 2.13 1.49 -7.14
CA GLN A 321 3.54 1.32 -7.52
C GLN A 321 4.12 2.60 -8.11
N ALA A 322 3.42 3.21 -9.08
CA ALA A 322 3.84 4.45 -9.73
C ALA A 322 3.99 5.60 -8.71
N THR A 323 3.01 5.76 -7.82
CA THR A 323 3.04 6.77 -6.74
C THR A 323 4.26 6.57 -5.84
N ARG A 324 4.51 5.33 -5.45
CA ARG A 324 5.64 5.00 -4.57
C ARG A 324 6.98 5.24 -5.24
N LEU A 325 7.12 4.83 -6.49
CA LEU A 325 8.33 5.05 -7.28
C LEU A 325 8.61 6.54 -7.46
N PHE A 326 7.62 7.33 -7.88
CA PHE A 326 7.75 8.78 -7.98
C PHE A 326 8.29 9.39 -6.67
N ARG A 327 7.63 9.10 -5.53
CA ARG A 327 8.05 9.65 -4.24
C ARG A 327 9.49 9.25 -3.87
N THR A 328 9.87 8.01 -4.13
CA THR A 328 11.21 7.50 -3.84
C THR A 328 12.26 8.18 -4.72
N LEU A 329 12.01 8.28 -6.02
CA LEU A 329 12.96 8.87 -6.97
C LEU A 329 13.08 10.40 -6.79
N ALA A 330 11.98 11.09 -6.52
CA ALA A 330 11.99 12.51 -6.22
C ALA A 330 12.89 12.86 -5.02
N THR A 331 13.01 11.96 -4.02
CA THR A 331 13.93 12.18 -2.88
C THR A 331 15.41 12.18 -3.28
N GLN A 332 15.74 11.65 -4.45
CA GLN A 332 17.11 11.53 -4.94
C GLN A 332 17.57 12.75 -5.76
N HIS A 333 16.78 13.81 -5.79
CA HIS A 333 17.07 15.04 -6.53
C HIS A 333 17.27 14.87 -8.05
N MET A 334 16.62 13.88 -8.62
CA MET A 334 16.66 13.60 -10.04
C MET A 334 15.85 14.63 -10.83
N MET A 335 16.22 14.84 -12.10
CA MET A 335 15.43 15.64 -13.03
C MET A 335 14.17 14.88 -13.46
N PRO A 336 13.07 15.58 -13.82
CA PRO A 336 11.80 14.94 -14.20
C PRO A 336 11.92 13.87 -15.30
N ALA A 337 12.74 14.10 -16.32
CA ALA A 337 12.97 13.13 -17.39
C ALA A 337 13.68 11.85 -16.86
N GLU A 338 14.66 12.02 -15.99
CA GLU A 338 15.36 10.89 -15.38
C GLU A 338 14.43 10.08 -14.45
N ILE A 339 13.53 10.76 -13.73
CA ILE A 339 12.52 10.08 -12.93
C ILE A 339 11.62 9.25 -13.85
N CYS A 340 11.15 9.80 -14.98
CA CYS A 340 10.35 9.06 -15.97
C CYS A 340 11.10 7.84 -16.50
N GLU A 341 12.38 7.95 -16.85
CA GLU A 341 13.22 6.84 -17.31
C GLU A 341 13.32 5.73 -16.27
N ARG A 342 13.64 6.09 -15.02
CA ARG A 342 13.75 5.13 -13.92
C ARG A 342 12.43 4.47 -13.57
N MET A 343 11.34 5.24 -13.58
CA MET A 343 10.00 4.69 -13.39
C MET A 343 9.63 3.73 -14.52
N ASN A 344 9.93 4.10 -15.77
CA ASN A 344 9.68 3.25 -16.92
C ASN A 344 10.42 1.93 -16.81
N ASP A 345 11.71 1.95 -16.51
CA ASP A 345 12.52 0.73 -16.35
C ASP A 345 12.02 -0.16 -15.20
N ALA A 346 11.51 0.45 -14.13
CA ALA A 346 10.98 -0.28 -12.98
C ALA A 346 9.57 -0.85 -13.19
N LEU A 347 8.77 -0.23 -14.05
CA LEU A 347 7.37 -0.61 -14.30
C LEU A 347 7.20 -1.43 -15.60
N SER A 348 8.23 -1.41 -16.47
CA SER A 348 8.26 -2.22 -17.68
C SER A 348 9.14 -3.44 -17.45
N GLY A 349 8.64 -4.63 -17.64
CA GLY A 349 9.43 -5.84 -17.46
C GLY A 349 8.57 -7.09 -17.47
N GLU A 350 9.19 -8.20 -17.11
CA GLU A 350 8.53 -9.51 -17.09
C GLU A 350 7.32 -9.56 -16.14
N ASP A 351 7.31 -8.72 -15.10
CA ASP A 351 6.21 -8.61 -14.13
C ASP A 351 5.00 -7.81 -14.67
N ASN A 352 5.14 -7.12 -15.81
CA ASN A 352 4.08 -6.35 -16.47
C ASN A 352 3.49 -7.11 -17.68
N GLU A 353 3.06 -8.36 -17.47
CA GLU A 353 2.47 -9.21 -18.51
C GLU A 353 1.23 -8.59 -19.17
N GLN A 354 0.52 -7.72 -18.48
CA GLN A 354 -0.69 -7.05 -18.98
C GLN A 354 -0.37 -5.79 -19.81
N CYS A 355 0.90 -5.48 -20.01
CA CYS A 355 1.35 -4.27 -20.72
C CYS A 355 0.69 -3.00 -20.17
N MET A 356 0.51 -2.92 -18.87
CA MET A 356 -0.03 -1.73 -18.22
C MET A 356 0.93 -0.56 -18.35
N PHE A 357 0.39 0.60 -18.50
CA PHE A 357 1.16 1.83 -18.59
C PHE A 357 0.47 2.96 -17.82
N VAL A 358 1.22 3.99 -17.53
CA VAL A 358 0.71 5.21 -16.93
C VAL A 358 1.14 6.41 -17.76
N THR A 359 0.18 7.27 -18.10
CA THR A 359 0.48 8.60 -18.60
C THR A 359 0.91 9.44 -17.40
N PHE A 360 1.98 10.23 -17.55
CA PHE A 360 2.54 10.91 -16.40
C PHE A 360 3.05 12.31 -16.76
N PHE A 361 2.64 13.31 -16.00
CA PHE A 361 3.27 14.61 -15.99
C PHE A 361 4.05 14.81 -14.71
N ILE A 362 5.35 15.02 -14.80
CA ILE A 362 6.22 15.31 -13.66
C ILE A 362 6.81 16.69 -13.82
N GLY A 363 6.70 17.52 -12.77
CA GLY A 363 7.33 18.83 -12.67
C GLY A 363 8.26 18.93 -11.48
N LEU A 364 9.33 19.70 -11.65
CA LEU A 364 10.26 20.17 -10.62
C LEU A 364 10.27 21.69 -10.66
N LEU A 365 9.65 22.31 -9.68
CA LEU A 365 9.53 23.75 -9.57
C LEU A 365 10.52 24.28 -8.52
N ASP A 366 11.38 25.20 -8.94
CA ASP A 366 12.21 25.99 -8.05
C ASP A 366 11.41 27.21 -7.58
N LEU A 367 11.01 27.21 -6.31
CA LEU A 367 10.09 28.25 -5.77
C LEU A 367 10.68 29.68 -5.81
N PRO A 368 11.98 29.90 -5.50
CA PRO A 368 12.56 31.23 -5.56
C PRO A 368 12.60 31.85 -6.96
N SER A 369 12.94 31.08 -7.99
CA SER A 369 13.01 31.58 -9.36
C SER A 369 11.67 31.46 -10.11
N GLY A 370 10.86 30.47 -9.75
CA GLY A 370 9.71 30.03 -10.49
C GLY A 370 10.06 29.14 -11.69
N HIS A 371 11.33 28.78 -11.84
CA HIS A 371 11.78 27.90 -12.91
C HIS A 371 11.14 26.51 -12.78
N LEU A 372 10.57 26.02 -13.87
CA LEU A 372 9.91 24.74 -13.92
C LEU A 372 10.60 23.83 -14.95
N ASP A 373 11.26 22.80 -14.46
CA ASP A 373 11.63 21.64 -15.27
C ASP A 373 10.47 20.65 -15.28
N TYR A 374 10.18 20.06 -16.44
CA TYR A 374 9.10 19.07 -16.52
C TYR A 374 9.37 17.99 -17.56
N CYS A 375 8.66 16.86 -17.41
CA CYS A 375 8.58 15.81 -18.39
C CYS A 375 7.11 15.38 -18.56
N ASN A 376 6.65 15.35 -19.81
CA ASN A 376 5.33 14.82 -20.16
C ASN A 376 5.49 13.45 -20.80
N ALA A 377 5.16 12.41 -20.07
CA ALA A 377 5.18 11.01 -20.49
C ALA A 377 3.78 10.58 -20.97
N GLY A 378 3.36 11.11 -22.09
CA GLY A 378 2.09 10.75 -22.75
C GLY A 378 0.83 11.28 -22.04
N HIS A 379 0.97 12.18 -21.11
CA HIS A 379 -0.15 12.76 -20.35
C HIS A 379 -0.78 13.94 -21.10
N ASN A 380 -2.02 14.29 -20.74
CA ASN A 380 -2.71 15.47 -21.25
C ASN A 380 -1.83 16.71 -21.10
N LYS A 381 -1.83 17.59 -22.11
CA LYS A 381 -1.07 18.84 -22.03
C LYS A 381 -1.64 19.70 -20.90
N PRO A 382 -0.84 20.11 -19.91
CA PRO A 382 -1.29 21.08 -18.91
C PRO A 382 -1.77 22.39 -19.53
N VAL A 383 -2.59 23.11 -18.81
CA VAL A 383 -3.01 24.46 -19.20
C VAL A 383 -2.26 25.47 -18.35
N ILE A 384 -1.68 26.47 -18.97
CA ILE A 384 -0.95 27.56 -18.33
C ILE A 384 -1.66 28.90 -18.56
N ASP A 385 -1.34 29.89 -17.76
CA ASP A 385 -1.95 31.24 -17.78
C ASP A 385 -3.47 31.23 -17.54
N VAL A 386 -3.96 30.29 -16.69
CA VAL A 386 -5.38 30.16 -16.35
C VAL A 386 -5.95 31.49 -15.83
N GLY A 387 -7.16 31.85 -16.26
CA GLY A 387 -7.82 33.09 -15.88
C GLY A 387 -7.35 34.33 -16.68
N SER A 388 -6.57 34.14 -17.71
CA SER A 388 -6.05 35.21 -18.58
C SER A 388 -6.43 34.98 -20.05
N SER A 389 -6.29 36.03 -20.87
CA SER A 389 -6.48 35.93 -22.33
C SER A 389 -5.38 35.11 -23.01
N CYS A 390 -4.28 34.83 -22.32
CA CYS A 390 -3.18 33.98 -22.80
C CYS A 390 -3.33 32.53 -22.39
N CYS A 391 -4.44 32.16 -21.73
CA CYS A 391 -4.72 30.80 -21.27
C CYS A 391 -4.66 29.82 -22.46
N GLY A 392 -3.85 28.79 -22.31
CA GLY A 392 -3.68 27.80 -23.37
C GLY A 392 -2.88 26.58 -22.92
N PHE A 393 -2.75 25.62 -23.81
CA PHE A 393 -1.98 24.42 -23.53
C PHE A 393 -0.48 24.72 -23.43
N LEU A 394 0.16 24.08 -22.48
CA LEU A 394 1.59 24.11 -22.35
C LEU A 394 2.21 23.30 -23.51
N GLU A 395 2.91 23.98 -24.41
CA GLU A 395 3.60 23.34 -25.51
C GLU A 395 4.96 22.78 -25.05
N GLY A 396 5.30 21.60 -25.54
CA GLY A 396 6.55 20.93 -25.20
C GLY A 396 6.60 19.52 -25.78
N PRO A 397 7.72 18.83 -25.63
CA PRO A 397 7.84 17.45 -26.08
C PRO A 397 6.86 16.57 -25.29
N SER A 398 6.20 15.66 -26.01
CA SER A 398 5.43 14.56 -25.40
C SER A 398 6.17 13.26 -25.69
N CYS A 399 6.42 12.51 -24.65
CA CYS A 399 7.05 11.19 -24.71
C CYS A 399 5.98 10.09 -24.72
N MET A 400 6.40 8.84 -24.86
CA MET A 400 5.51 7.70 -24.65
C MET A 400 5.12 7.60 -23.17
N PRO A 401 3.97 7.01 -22.84
CA PRO A 401 3.63 6.66 -21.47
C PRO A 401 4.70 5.78 -20.81
N ILE A 402 4.71 5.77 -19.48
CA ILE A 402 5.63 4.95 -18.67
C ILE A 402 5.08 3.53 -18.56
N GLY A 403 5.92 2.51 -18.79
CA GLY A 403 5.60 1.09 -18.53
C GLY A 403 5.45 0.18 -19.74
N PRO A 404 5.20 0.67 -21.00
CA PRO A 404 4.99 -0.25 -22.13
C PRO A 404 6.22 -1.05 -22.51
N MET A 405 7.40 -0.45 -22.46
CA MET A 405 8.67 -1.07 -22.88
C MET A 405 9.85 -0.50 -22.07
N PRO A 406 10.81 -1.31 -21.68
CA PRO A 406 12.01 -0.83 -21.00
C PRO A 406 12.92 -0.02 -21.95
N GLY A 407 13.78 0.83 -21.38
CA GLY A 407 14.82 1.56 -22.10
C GLY A 407 14.29 2.68 -23.02
N MET A 408 13.06 3.13 -22.80
CA MET A 408 12.50 4.27 -23.56
C MET A 408 13.13 5.59 -23.11
N PRO A 409 13.56 6.45 -24.03
CA PRO A 409 14.09 7.76 -23.68
C PRO A 409 12.96 8.74 -23.39
N PHE A 410 13.15 9.55 -22.34
CA PHE A 410 12.25 10.64 -21.99
C PHE A 410 12.93 11.99 -22.17
N LYS A 411 12.22 12.94 -22.73
CA LYS A 411 12.72 14.29 -22.95
C LYS A 411 12.06 15.25 -21.98
N GLY A 412 12.88 15.93 -21.20
CA GLY A 412 12.46 17.06 -20.39
C GLY A 412 12.30 18.33 -21.21
N ALA A 413 11.58 19.28 -20.62
CA ALA A 413 11.50 20.65 -21.06
C ALA A 413 11.51 21.57 -19.85
N GLU A 414 11.70 22.87 -20.08
CA GLU A 414 11.78 23.86 -19.03
C GLU A 414 10.96 25.11 -19.38
N ILE A 415 10.56 25.82 -18.34
CA ILE A 415 9.96 27.16 -18.43
C ILE A 415 10.77 28.05 -17.48
N ASP A 416 11.25 29.16 -17.99
CA ASP A 416 12.08 30.09 -17.19
C ASP A 416 11.41 30.51 -15.89
N SER A 417 10.10 30.80 -15.94
CA SER A 417 9.33 31.09 -14.73
C SER A 417 7.82 30.91 -14.93
N ILE A 418 7.16 30.31 -13.94
CA ILE A 418 5.70 30.24 -13.84
C ILE A 418 5.13 31.25 -12.82
N LYS A 419 5.95 32.17 -12.31
CA LYS A 419 5.47 33.21 -11.38
C LYS A 419 4.37 34.07 -12.03
N GLY A 420 3.23 34.18 -11.35
CA GLY A 420 2.06 34.89 -11.87
C GLY A 420 1.35 34.19 -13.03
N ARG A 421 1.75 32.96 -13.36
CA ARG A 421 1.22 32.13 -14.46
C ARG A 421 0.61 30.84 -13.90
N PRO A 422 -0.68 30.84 -13.52
CA PRO A 422 -1.30 29.65 -12.94
C PRO A 422 -1.23 28.44 -13.86
N LEU A 423 -0.85 27.29 -13.32
CA LEU A 423 -0.72 26.03 -14.03
C LEU A 423 -1.79 25.05 -13.56
N LEU A 424 -2.50 24.43 -14.52
CA LEU A 424 -3.46 23.35 -14.27
C LEU A 424 -2.99 22.09 -14.99
N ILE A 425 -2.83 21.01 -14.21
CA ILE A 425 -2.59 19.65 -14.72
C ILE A 425 -3.87 18.85 -14.48
N TYR A 426 -4.27 18.01 -15.41
CA TYR A 426 -5.52 17.28 -15.33
C TYR A 426 -5.46 15.97 -16.12
N THR A 427 -6.26 14.99 -15.70
CA THR A 427 -6.49 13.73 -16.42
C THR A 427 -7.65 13.89 -17.41
N ASP A 428 -7.77 12.95 -18.35
CA ASP A 428 -8.74 13.01 -19.43
C ASP A 428 -10.21 13.04 -18.95
N GLY A 429 -10.49 12.54 -17.74
CA GLY A 429 -11.82 12.65 -17.12
C GLY A 429 -12.35 14.07 -16.98
N LEU A 430 -11.50 15.12 -17.18
CA LEU A 430 -11.95 16.49 -17.25
C LEU A 430 -12.52 16.83 -18.64
N ASN A 431 -11.72 16.69 -19.69
CA ASN A 431 -12.11 17.07 -21.05
C ASN A 431 -12.94 15.99 -21.76
N GLU A 432 -12.86 14.74 -21.31
CA GLU A 432 -13.65 13.61 -21.81
C GLU A 432 -14.88 13.30 -20.94
N ALA A 433 -15.23 14.16 -19.98
CA ALA A 433 -16.48 14.02 -19.24
C ALA A 433 -17.67 13.96 -20.20
N GLU A 434 -18.46 12.89 -20.11
CA GLU A 434 -19.63 12.63 -20.96
C GLU A 434 -20.92 13.10 -20.30
N ASN A 435 -21.82 13.66 -21.12
CA ASN A 435 -23.22 13.90 -20.72
C ASN A 435 -24.12 12.69 -21.08
N ASN A 436 -25.42 12.79 -20.79
CA ASN A 436 -26.40 11.74 -21.11
C ASN A 436 -26.50 11.40 -22.60
N ASP A 437 -26.11 12.33 -23.48
CA ASP A 437 -26.05 12.15 -24.95
C ASP A 437 -24.68 11.62 -25.43
N ARG A 438 -23.77 11.27 -24.50
CA ARG A 438 -22.39 10.87 -24.77
C ARG A 438 -21.55 11.93 -25.49
N GLN A 439 -21.87 13.18 -25.26
CA GLN A 439 -21.06 14.28 -25.77
C GLN A 439 -20.00 14.64 -24.73
N LEU A 440 -18.76 14.76 -25.21
CA LEU A 440 -17.65 15.15 -24.36
C LEU A 440 -17.70 16.64 -24.03
N LEU A 441 -17.19 17.04 -22.87
CA LEU A 441 -16.97 18.45 -22.53
C LEU A 441 -16.07 19.12 -23.57
N GLY A 442 -14.99 18.45 -23.96
CA GLY A 442 -14.06 18.84 -25.00
C GLY A 442 -13.06 19.92 -24.60
N ASN A 443 -11.94 19.94 -25.31
CA ASN A 443 -10.84 20.86 -25.04
C ASN A 443 -11.22 22.34 -25.26
N GLU A 444 -12.01 22.64 -26.26
CA GLU A 444 -12.40 24.02 -26.59
C GLU A 444 -13.25 24.63 -25.47
N ARG A 445 -14.27 23.90 -25.01
CA ARG A 445 -15.14 24.34 -23.93
C ARG A 445 -14.37 24.45 -22.60
N MET A 446 -13.50 23.48 -22.32
CA MET A 446 -12.62 23.51 -21.15
C MET A 446 -11.75 24.77 -21.15
N LEU A 447 -11.08 25.11 -22.26
CA LEU A 447 -10.27 26.34 -22.37
C LEU A 447 -11.11 27.60 -22.22
N ASP A 448 -12.31 27.64 -22.80
CA ASP A 448 -13.23 28.79 -22.67
C ASP A 448 -13.63 29.02 -21.19
N ILE A 449 -13.92 27.93 -20.46
CA ILE A 449 -14.17 27.99 -19.02
C ILE A 449 -12.95 28.53 -18.26
N LEU A 450 -11.76 27.97 -18.54
CA LEU A 450 -10.52 28.34 -17.86
C LEU A 450 -10.10 29.80 -18.11
N GLN A 451 -10.33 30.33 -19.31
CA GLN A 451 -10.08 31.74 -19.62
C GLN A 451 -11.00 32.69 -18.83
N LYS A 452 -12.26 32.30 -18.65
CA LYS A 452 -13.27 33.12 -17.94
C LYS A 452 -13.24 32.98 -16.43
N THR A 453 -12.57 31.96 -15.91
CA THR A 453 -12.52 31.67 -14.50
C THR A 453 -11.73 32.77 -13.75
N LYS A 454 -12.34 33.33 -12.70
CA LYS A 454 -11.73 34.34 -11.82
C LYS A 454 -11.39 33.77 -10.45
N ALA A 455 -10.83 32.56 -10.42
CA ALA A 455 -10.42 31.95 -9.18
C ALA A 455 -9.24 32.70 -8.53
N LYS A 456 -9.32 32.91 -7.22
CA LYS A 456 -8.29 33.63 -6.46
C LYS A 456 -7.19 32.71 -5.95
N ASP A 457 -7.49 31.42 -5.90
CA ASP A 457 -6.62 30.37 -5.37
C ASP A 457 -6.87 29.05 -6.09
N ALA A 458 -5.96 28.10 -5.86
CA ALA A 458 -5.97 26.80 -6.50
C ALA A 458 -7.22 25.97 -6.15
N SER A 459 -7.71 26.06 -4.92
CA SER A 459 -8.91 25.34 -4.49
C SER A 459 -10.16 25.83 -5.20
N GLN A 460 -10.35 27.16 -5.27
CA GLN A 460 -11.50 27.75 -5.97
C GLN A 460 -11.52 27.39 -7.46
N LEU A 461 -10.34 27.31 -8.09
CA LEU A 461 -10.25 26.91 -9.50
C LEU A 461 -10.76 25.47 -9.68
N ILE A 462 -10.26 24.56 -8.88
CA ILE A 462 -10.62 23.13 -8.99
C ILE A 462 -12.09 22.91 -8.65
N ASP A 463 -12.61 23.55 -7.60
CA ASP A 463 -14.02 23.41 -7.23
C ASP A 463 -14.96 24.00 -8.30
N ALA A 464 -14.56 25.09 -8.97
CA ALA A 464 -15.30 25.64 -10.11
C ALA A 464 -15.32 24.68 -11.30
N LEU A 465 -14.18 24.04 -11.62
CA LEU A 465 -14.11 23.04 -12.68
C LEU A 465 -14.94 21.79 -12.37
N VAL A 466 -14.92 21.31 -11.14
CA VAL A 466 -15.77 20.18 -10.71
C VAL A 466 -17.24 20.52 -10.92
N ALA A 467 -17.67 21.74 -10.54
CA ALA A 467 -19.05 22.18 -10.72
C ALA A 467 -19.46 22.24 -12.21
N GLU A 468 -18.57 22.70 -13.09
CA GLU A 468 -18.81 22.71 -14.54
C GLU A 468 -18.91 21.31 -15.14
N VAL A 469 -18.06 20.37 -14.68
CA VAL A 469 -18.13 18.95 -15.09
C VAL A 469 -19.45 18.34 -14.65
N GLU A 470 -19.87 18.54 -13.39
CA GLU A 470 -21.14 18.01 -12.89
C GLU A 470 -22.35 18.63 -13.63
N GLN A 471 -22.28 19.92 -13.94
CA GLN A 471 -23.30 20.58 -14.75
C GLN A 471 -23.34 20.00 -16.20
N HIS A 472 -22.19 19.70 -16.79
CA HIS A 472 -22.12 19.09 -18.11
C HIS A 472 -22.67 17.65 -18.11
N ARG A 473 -22.36 16.85 -17.10
CA ARG A 473 -22.85 15.48 -16.92
C ARG A 473 -24.38 15.40 -16.81
N ASP A 474 -24.99 16.38 -16.21
CA ASP A 474 -26.47 16.44 -16.00
C ASP A 474 -27.04 15.11 -15.45
N GLY A 475 -26.35 14.54 -14.46
CA GLY A 475 -26.74 13.28 -13.82
C GLY A 475 -26.21 12.01 -14.51
N ALA A 476 -25.41 12.11 -15.57
CA ALA A 476 -24.74 10.97 -16.17
C ALA A 476 -23.65 10.41 -15.21
N GLU A 477 -23.55 9.08 -15.16
CA GLU A 477 -22.50 8.42 -14.39
C GLU A 477 -21.09 8.81 -14.90
N PRO A 478 -20.10 8.99 -14.00
CA PRO A 478 -18.74 9.26 -14.41
C PRO A 478 -18.19 8.17 -15.34
N ASN A 479 -17.72 8.58 -16.51
CA ASN A 479 -17.11 7.68 -17.49
C ASN A 479 -15.63 7.41 -17.20
N ASP A 480 -14.91 8.34 -16.55
CA ASP A 480 -13.54 8.19 -16.13
C ASP A 480 -13.23 8.88 -14.81
N ASP A 481 -12.07 8.55 -14.23
CA ASP A 481 -11.53 9.19 -13.03
C ASP A 481 -11.24 10.66 -13.34
N LEU A 482 -11.58 11.55 -12.43
CA LEU A 482 -11.40 12.99 -12.57
C LEU A 482 -10.32 13.46 -11.59
N THR A 483 -9.14 13.76 -12.11
CA THR A 483 -8.04 14.28 -11.30
C THR A 483 -7.52 15.61 -11.85
N MET A 484 -7.37 16.57 -10.96
CA MET A 484 -6.87 17.90 -11.29
C MET A 484 -5.91 18.39 -10.21
N MET A 485 -4.87 19.10 -10.63
CA MET A 485 -3.92 19.79 -9.77
C MET A 485 -3.70 21.21 -10.29
N ALA A 486 -3.88 22.19 -9.42
CA ALA A 486 -3.62 23.59 -9.73
C ALA A 486 -2.44 24.11 -8.88
N ILE A 487 -1.56 24.89 -9.50
CA ILE A 487 -0.39 25.50 -8.87
C ILE A 487 -0.36 26.99 -9.21
N TYR A 488 -0.35 27.82 -8.19
CA TYR A 488 -0.18 29.26 -8.26
C TYR A 488 1.11 29.64 -7.54
N LEU A 489 2.04 30.28 -8.24
CA LEU A 489 3.27 30.84 -7.66
C LEU A 489 3.25 32.35 -7.85
N LYS A 490 3.36 33.08 -6.75
CA LYS A 490 3.37 34.55 -6.71
C LYS A 490 4.79 35.11 -6.81
#